data_4e2b7657a79403d9590f125914f9a40f
#
_entry.id   4e2b7657a79403d9590f125914f9a40f
#
_cell.length_a   1.000
_cell.length_b   1.000
_cell.length_c   1.000
_cell.angle_alpha   90.00
_cell.angle_beta   90.00
_cell.angle_gamma   90.00
#
_symmetry.space_group_name_H-M   'P 1'
#
loop_
_entity.id
_entity.type
_entity.pdbx_description
1 polymer ?
#
loop_
_entity_poly.entity_id
_entity_poly.type
_entity_poly.pdbx_seq_one_letter_code
_entity_poly.pdbx_strand_id
1 'polypeptide(L)' 'MKTPVKGVFNGAFDTVDNIKISPFSRAYTFSDSVYEVVPFFNSSAIAFNDHIKRLEFSANQLSMDVDLEKIVFEINSLIK' A
#
# COMPACT_ATOMS: atom_id res chain seq x y z
N MET A 1 -16.63 16.98 11.93
CA MET A 1 -15.42 16.29 12.39
C MET A 1 -15.01 15.23 11.41
N LYS A 2 -13.78 15.22 10.97
CA LYS A 2 -13.28 14.20 10.05
C LYS A 2 -12.94 12.93 10.78
N THR A 3 -13.34 11.78 10.21
CA THR A 3 -12.87 10.49 10.69
C THR A 3 -11.40 10.34 10.30
N PRO A 4 -10.52 9.97 11.25
CA PRO A 4 -9.12 9.77 10.91
C PRO A 4 -8.97 8.65 9.87
N VAL A 5 -8.09 8.87 8.91
CA VAL A 5 -7.77 7.86 7.90
C VAL A 5 -6.56 7.08 8.39
N LYS A 6 -6.70 5.77 8.48
CA LYS A 6 -5.62 4.89 8.93
C LYS A 6 -4.72 4.51 7.76
N GLY A 7 -3.45 4.36 8.05
CA GLY A 7 -2.47 3.94 7.06
C GLY A 7 -1.36 3.14 7.71
N VAL A 8 -0.48 2.63 6.86
CA VAL A 8 0.71 1.93 7.33
C VAL A 8 1.89 2.38 6.47
N PHE A 9 3.01 2.66 7.13
CA PHE A 9 4.23 3.09 6.47
C PHE A 9 5.41 2.36 7.07
N ASN A 10 6.11 1.60 6.25
CA ASN A 10 7.26 0.78 6.70
C ASN A 10 6.90 -0.11 7.89
N GLY A 11 5.70 -0.69 7.87
CA GLY A 11 5.25 -1.59 8.92
C GLY A 11 4.63 -0.91 10.13
N ALA A 12 4.65 0.42 10.21
CA ALA A 12 4.09 1.15 11.34
C ALA A 12 2.69 1.65 11.00
N PHE A 13 1.71 1.27 11.81
CA PHE A 13 0.33 1.68 11.65
C PHE A 13 0.08 3.01 12.37
N ASP A 14 -0.55 3.96 11.69
CA ASP A 14 -0.87 5.25 12.27
C ASP A 14 -1.95 5.91 11.42
N THR A 15 -2.40 7.10 11.83
CA THR A 15 -3.25 7.89 10.95
C THR A 15 -2.38 8.49 9.84
N VAL A 16 -2.98 8.68 8.67
CA VAL A 16 -2.25 9.17 7.50
C VAL A 16 -1.59 10.53 7.79
N ASP A 17 -2.23 11.37 8.61
CA ASP A 17 -1.70 12.69 8.95
C ASP A 17 -0.35 12.63 9.67
N ASN A 18 -0.06 11.51 10.34
CA ASN A 18 1.19 11.33 11.08
C ASN A 18 2.27 10.65 10.25
N ILE A 19 1.94 10.19 9.06
CA ILE A 19 2.90 9.51 8.19
C ILE A 19 3.67 10.56 7.40
N LYS A 20 4.98 10.52 7.51
CA LYS A 20 5.88 11.47 6.84
C LYS A 20 6.88 10.70 5.97
N ILE A 21 7.20 11.26 4.82
CA ILE A 21 8.19 10.68 3.92
C ILE A 21 9.30 11.69 3.67
N SER A 22 10.48 11.17 3.34
CA SER A 22 11.62 12.02 3.03
C SER A 22 11.46 12.65 1.64
N PRO A 23 11.72 13.95 1.49
CA PRO A 23 11.73 14.55 0.15
C PRO A 23 12.86 14.04 -0.73
N PHE A 24 13.83 13.30 -0.14
CA PHE A 24 14.92 12.69 -0.91
C PHE A 24 14.63 11.27 -1.32
N SER A 25 13.42 10.73 -1.05
CA SER A 25 13.03 9.40 -1.48
C SER A 25 13.07 9.29 -2.99
N ARG A 26 13.54 8.15 -3.52
CA ARG A 26 13.54 7.90 -4.97
C ARG A 26 12.14 7.97 -5.55
N ALA A 27 11.14 7.49 -4.81
CA ALA A 27 9.75 7.56 -5.25
C ALA A 27 9.31 8.99 -5.47
N TYR A 28 9.77 9.91 -4.63
CA TYR A 28 9.40 11.31 -4.73
C TYR A 28 10.20 12.05 -5.81
N THR A 29 11.51 11.82 -5.86
CA THR A 29 12.42 12.59 -6.75
C THR A 29 12.54 12.01 -8.14
N PHE A 30 12.37 10.67 -8.32
CA PHE A 30 12.57 10.00 -9.59
C PHE A 30 11.34 9.25 -10.07
N SER A 31 10.23 9.36 -9.35
CA SER A 31 8.98 8.65 -9.68
C SER A 31 9.14 7.13 -9.74
N ASP A 32 10.09 6.58 -8.98
CA ASP A 32 10.30 5.13 -8.89
C ASP A 32 9.28 4.53 -7.94
N SER A 33 8.05 4.40 -8.40
CA SER A 33 6.97 3.88 -7.56
C SER A 33 5.97 3.10 -8.38
N VAL A 34 5.25 2.23 -7.71
CA VAL A 34 4.11 1.52 -8.25
C VAL A 34 2.95 1.66 -7.27
N TYR A 35 1.74 1.54 -7.76
CA TYR A 35 0.57 1.60 -6.90
C TYR A 35 -0.49 0.63 -7.37
N GLU A 36 -1.39 0.30 -6.44
CA GLU A 36 -2.54 -0.52 -6.74
C GLU A 36 -3.70 -0.03 -5.88
N VAL A 37 -4.91 -0.04 -6.43
CA VAL A 37 -6.11 0.35 -5.71
C VAL A 37 -7.04 -0.85 -5.67
N VAL A 38 -7.41 -1.26 -4.46
CA VAL A 38 -8.27 -2.42 -4.25
C VAL A 38 -9.59 -1.93 -3.68
N PRO A 39 -10.70 -2.03 -4.43
CA PRO A 39 -11.99 -1.64 -3.90
C PRO A 39 -12.52 -2.69 -2.92
N PHE A 40 -13.20 -2.21 -1.88
CA PHE A 40 -13.82 -3.07 -0.89
C PHE A 40 -15.31 -2.79 -0.82
N PHE A 41 -16.07 -3.85 -0.65
CA PHE A 41 -17.52 -3.77 -0.45
C PHE A 41 -17.87 -4.64 0.75
N ASN A 42 -18.48 -4.03 1.77
CA ASN A 42 -18.82 -4.71 3.03
C ASN A 42 -17.60 -5.45 3.62
N SER A 43 -16.45 -4.78 3.65
CA SER A 43 -15.18 -5.31 4.17
C SER A 43 -14.64 -6.48 3.35
N SER A 44 -15.15 -6.70 2.14
CA SER A 44 -14.65 -7.74 1.24
C SER A 44 -13.95 -7.09 0.06
N ALA A 45 -12.72 -7.51 -0.21
CA ALA A 45 -11.95 -7.03 -1.35
C ALA A 45 -12.51 -7.59 -2.65
N ILE A 46 -12.60 -6.74 -3.67
CA ILE A 46 -13.06 -7.15 -5.00
C ILE A 46 -11.82 -7.46 -5.84
N ALA A 47 -11.78 -8.68 -6.40
CA ALA A 47 -10.68 -9.15 -7.25
C ALA A 47 -9.32 -9.01 -6.57
N PHE A 48 -9.24 -9.32 -5.28
CA PHE A 48 -8.04 -9.09 -4.48
C PHE A 48 -6.81 -9.77 -5.07
N ASN A 49 -6.93 -11.05 -5.44
CA ASN A 49 -5.78 -11.80 -5.97
C ASN A 49 -5.26 -11.20 -7.27
N ASP A 50 -6.16 -10.70 -8.12
CA ASP A 50 -5.75 -10.08 -9.38
C ASP A 50 -4.99 -8.78 -9.12
N HIS A 51 -5.42 -8.00 -8.11
CA HIS A 51 -4.72 -6.79 -7.73
C HIS A 51 -3.32 -7.08 -7.18
N ILE A 52 -3.20 -8.11 -6.36
CA ILE A 52 -1.89 -8.50 -5.81
C ILE A 52 -0.97 -8.99 -6.91
N LYS A 53 -1.48 -9.76 -7.88
CA LYS A 53 -0.68 -10.21 -9.02
C LYS A 53 -0.19 -9.05 -9.85
N ARG A 54 -1.03 -8.03 -10.07
CA ARG A 54 -0.61 -6.85 -10.82
C ARG A 54 0.43 -6.05 -10.06
N LEU A 55 0.30 -5.95 -8.75
CA LEU A 55 1.30 -5.30 -7.91
C LEU A 55 2.65 -6.00 -8.06
N GLU A 56 2.65 -7.34 -8.00
CA GLU A 56 3.87 -8.12 -8.17
C GLU A 56 4.50 -7.87 -9.54
N PHE A 57 3.67 -7.88 -10.59
CA PHE A 57 4.16 -7.62 -11.95
C PHE A 57 4.77 -6.23 -12.04
N SER A 58 4.08 -5.21 -11.54
CA SER A 58 4.56 -3.82 -11.61
C SER A 58 5.85 -3.64 -10.82
N ALA A 59 5.94 -4.24 -9.63
CA ALA A 59 7.15 -4.17 -8.83
C ALA A 59 8.33 -4.83 -9.53
N ASN A 60 8.09 -5.98 -10.19
CA ASN A 60 9.13 -6.67 -10.93
C ASN A 60 9.65 -5.84 -12.11
N GLN A 61 8.76 -5.07 -12.76
CA GLN A 61 9.16 -4.19 -13.87
C GLN A 61 10.15 -3.13 -13.42
N LEU A 62 10.07 -2.69 -12.17
CA LEU A 62 10.98 -1.69 -11.61
C LEU A 62 12.08 -2.33 -10.75
N SER A 63 12.19 -3.65 -10.79
CA SER A 63 13.16 -4.40 -9.97
C SER A 63 13.02 -4.11 -8.49
N MET A 64 11.78 -3.89 -8.04
CA MET A 64 11.50 -3.67 -6.62
C MET A 64 11.31 -5.01 -5.92
N ASP A 65 11.98 -5.16 -4.78
CA ASP A 65 11.84 -6.33 -3.94
C ASP A 65 10.76 -6.06 -2.89
N VAL A 66 9.63 -6.73 -2.99
CA VAL A 66 8.50 -6.51 -2.10
C VAL A 66 8.12 -7.79 -1.37
N ASP A 67 7.72 -7.64 -0.11
CA ASP A 67 7.19 -8.75 0.70
C ASP A 67 5.67 -8.75 0.59
N LEU A 68 5.15 -9.56 -0.35
CA LEU A 68 3.72 -9.59 -0.62
C LEU A 68 2.91 -10.12 0.56
N GLU A 69 3.45 -11.08 1.31
CA GLU A 69 2.75 -11.61 2.48
C GLU A 69 2.53 -10.53 3.53
N LYS A 70 3.55 -9.72 3.76
CA LYS A 70 3.46 -8.60 4.70
C LYS A 70 2.45 -7.57 4.23
N ILE A 71 2.47 -7.24 2.93
CA ILE A 71 1.52 -6.29 2.35
C ILE A 71 0.09 -6.78 2.53
N VAL A 72 -0.18 -8.04 2.24
CA VAL A 72 -1.51 -8.64 2.40
C VAL A 72 -1.96 -8.58 3.85
N PHE A 73 -1.06 -8.91 4.78
CA PHE A 73 -1.36 -8.82 6.21
C PHE A 73 -1.73 -7.40 6.62
N GLU A 74 -0.97 -6.42 6.15
CA GLU A 74 -1.21 -5.02 6.49
C GLU A 74 -2.53 -4.52 5.92
N ILE A 75 -2.85 -4.90 4.68
CA ILE A 75 -4.14 -4.52 4.07
C ILE A 75 -5.29 -5.09 4.90
N ASN A 76 -5.23 -6.37 5.25
CA ASN A 76 -6.28 -7.01 6.03
C ASN A 76 -6.42 -6.37 7.41
N SER A 77 -5.32 -5.89 8.00
CA SER A 77 -5.34 -5.22 9.28
C SER A 77 -6.01 -3.84 9.20
N LEU A 78 -5.87 -3.15 8.08
CA LEU A 78 -6.48 -1.84 7.90
C LEU A 78 -7.99 -1.90 7.73
N ILE A 79 -8.53 -3.04 7.30
CA ILE A 79 -9.95 -3.19 6.99
C ILE A 79 -10.81 -3.42 8.25
N LYS A 80 -10.23 -3.90 9.30
CA LYS A 80 -10.96 -4.22 10.53
C LYS A 80 -11.41 -2.99 11.28
#